data_b0aac98ac532a3a4e143415a3bee024b
#
_entry.id   b0aac98ac532a3a4e143415a3bee024b
#
_cell.length_a   1.000
_cell.length_b   1.000
_cell.length_c   1.000
_cell.angle_alpha   90.00
_cell.angle_beta   90.00
_cell.angle_gamma   90.00
#
_symmetry.space_group_name_H-M   'P 1'
#
loop_
_entity.id
_entity.type
_entity.pdbx_description
1 polymer ?
#
loop_
_entity_poly.entity_id
_entity_poly.type
_entity_poly.pdbx_seq_one_letter_code
_entity_poly.pdbx_strand_id
1 'polypeptide(L)'
;MTLHPGGLETDASLRRRIEKLERINAALMSHVERSMDQRGSAYSLFQTAIMLEGRVRTRTEELTGLMHRLERSNEALAAAKEEAETANRSKTRFLAAASHDLLQPVNAARLSISTLDDLPLPPEARTIAGRVERGLQTIEDLIKTLLDISKLDAGIVRPQLQPVFLPDLLAELAGSFKPFAERKGLRLAVRCPDLTVTSDVMLLQRIVQNLVSNAIRYTGAGGIVLAARLAAGGVRVDVFDTGCGIAAEERDLVFEEFFRGGTRTGAAEEPGLGLGLSIVRRMAQALDHPLTLASRPGHGTRVTLGLPLSPIPAAIAPPAPGVTRLSGAHVLAVENDATTADALARLLQNWDARVSTFRDLAGVRAAMQAGAPRPDILVLDYHLDDDACGLDVAAYLNDLYGEALPVIVTTADHSREVEAKVARSGAELLRKPIKPAQLRALLTYMLA
;
A
#
# COMPACT_ATOMS: atom_id res chain seq x y z
N MET A 1 13.98 0.50 -18.79
CA MET A 1 14.20 -0.36 -19.96
C MET A 1 12.90 -0.42 -20.71
N THR A 2 12.79 0.50 -21.65
CA THR A 2 11.56 0.70 -22.45
C THR A 2 11.41 -0.49 -23.39
N LEU A 3 10.44 -1.34 -23.12
CA LEU A 3 9.93 -2.29 -24.10
C LEU A 3 9.25 -1.49 -25.19
N HIS A 4 9.91 -1.41 -26.36
CA HIS A 4 9.24 -1.05 -27.58
C HIS A 4 8.04 -2.00 -27.78
N PRO A 5 6.84 -1.50 -28.03
CA PRO A 5 5.76 -2.33 -28.51
C PRO A 5 6.15 -2.71 -29.97
N GLY A 6 6.62 -3.95 -30.13
CA GLY A 6 6.69 -4.58 -31.46
C GLY A 6 5.29 -4.52 -32.03
N GLY A 7 5.10 -3.63 -33.01
CA GLY A 7 3.82 -3.38 -33.64
C GLY A 7 3.31 -4.70 -34.21
N LEU A 8 2.21 -5.18 -33.65
CA LEU A 8 1.34 -6.15 -34.30
C LEU A 8 0.96 -5.54 -35.64
N GLU A 9 1.52 -6.05 -36.74
CA GLU A 9 1.11 -5.67 -38.09
C GLU A 9 -0.41 -5.79 -38.12
N THR A 10 -1.11 -4.70 -38.25
CA THR A 10 -2.58 -4.73 -38.31
C THR A 10 -3.02 -5.51 -39.53
N ASP A 11 -4.15 -6.25 -39.44
CA ASP A 11 -4.75 -7.03 -40.52
C ASP A 11 -4.81 -6.23 -41.83
N ALA A 12 -5.05 -4.92 -41.72
CA ALA A 12 -5.00 -3.98 -42.85
C ALA A 12 -3.59 -3.85 -43.48
N SER A 13 -2.53 -3.97 -42.69
CA SER A 13 -1.13 -3.93 -43.16
C SER A 13 -0.78 -5.21 -43.94
N LEU A 14 -1.20 -6.34 -43.42
CA LEU A 14 -1.01 -7.63 -44.03
C LEU A 14 -1.82 -7.78 -45.34
N ARG A 15 -3.07 -7.33 -45.39
CA ARG A 15 -3.88 -7.29 -46.62
C ARG A 15 -3.24 -6.40 -47.69
N ARG A 16 -2.74 -5.23 -47.35
CA ARG A 16 -1.98 -4.37 -48.27
C ARG A 16 -0.70 -5.04 -48.79
N ARG A 17 -0.05 -5.86 -47.97
CA ARG A 17 1.16 -6.57 -48.34
C ARG A 17 0.85 -7.73 -49.29
N ILE A 18 -0.27 -8.45 -49.08
CA ILE A 18 -0.79 -9.46 -49.97
C ILE A 18 -1.16 -8.84 -51.32
N GLU A 19 -1.97 -7.78 -51.36
CA GLU A 19 -2.29 -7.06 -52.60
C GLU A 19 -1.06 -6.57 -53.36
N LYS A 20 -0.05 -6.09 -52.63
CA LYS A 20 1.20 -5.64 -53.22
C LYS A 20 1.97 -6.80 -53.85
N LEU A 21 2.02 -7.97 -53.19
CA LEU A 21 2.65 -9.17 -53.70
C LEU A 21 1.89 -9.75 -54.92
N GLU A 22 0.57 -9.73 -54.94
CA GLU A 22 -0.26 -10.11 -56.05
C GLU A 22 -0.03 -9.19 -57.28
N ARG A 23 0.07 -7.87 -57.07
CA ARG A 23 0.41 -6.91 -58.18
C ARG A 23 1.82 -7.14 -58.71
N ILE A 24 2.80 -7.43 -57.84
CA ILE A 24 4.17 -7.74 -58.26
C ILE A 24 4.20 -9.02 -59.04
N ASN A 25 3.45 -10.07 -58.63
CA ASN A 25 3.37 -11.33 -59.30
C ASN A 25 2.72 -11.19 -60.68
N ALA A 26 1.60 -10.42 -60.80
CA ALA A 26 0.97 -10.11 -62.07
C ALA A 26 1.90 -9.31 -63.00
N ALA A 27 2.68 -8.35 -62.49
CA ALA A 27 3.66 -7.60 -63.25
C ALA A 27 4.84 -8.47 -63.73
N LEU A 28 5.31 -9.40 -62.89
CA LEU A 28 6.36 -10.36 -63.23
C LEU A 28 5.88 -11.35 -64.34
N MET A 29 4.65 -11.85 -64.25
CA MET A 29 4.05 -12.71 -65.29
C MET A 29 3.94 -12.00 -66.62
N SER A 30 3.42 -10.73 -66.61
CA SER A 30 3.36 -9.90 -67.82
C SER A 30 4.73 -9.57 -68.40
N HIS A 31 5.75 -9.49 -67.59
CA HIS A 31 7.14 -9.26 -68.04
C HIS A 31 7.74 -10.55 -68.64
N VAL A 32 7.46 -11.71 -68.07
CA VAL A 32 7.85 -13.02 -68.58
C VAL A 32 7.17 -13.30 -69.95
N GLU A 33 5.86 -13.05 -70.08
CA GLU A 33 5.14 -13.16 -71.35
C GLU A 33 5.75 -12.31 -72.48
N ARG A 34 6.19 -11.08 -72.17
CA ARG A 34 6.82 -10.17 -73.18
C ARG A 34 8.25 -10.60 -73.52
N SER A 35 8.95 -11.31 -72.67
CA SER A 35 10.32 -11.79 -72.95
C SER A 35 10.36 -13.15 -73.67
N MET A 36 9.20 -13.81 -73.83
CA MET A 36 9.11 -15.13 -74.50
C MET A 36 9.42 -15.09 -76.03
N ASP A 37 9.45 -13.92 -76.67
CA ASP A 37 9.82 -13.77 -78.06
C ASP A 37 11.31 -13.90 -78.37
N GLN A 38 12.16 -14.16 -77.41
CA GLN A 38 13.59 -14.33 -77.59
C GLN A 38 14.17 -15.56 -76.82
N ARG A 39 14.17 -16.73 -77.59
CA ARG A 39 15.08 -17.88 -77.48
C ARG A 39 15.18 -18.62 -76.16
N GLY A 40 14.82 -19.89 -76.08
CA GLY A 40 15.34 -21.03 -75.29
C GLY A 40 15.36 -20.89 -73.75
N SER A 41 15.59 -19.69 -73.23
CA SER A 41 15.60 -19.28 -71.83
C SER A 41 14.17 -19.02 -71.27
N ALA A 42 13.22 -18.76 -72.13
CA ALA A 42 11.84 -18.42 -71.77
C ALA A 42 11.07 -19.59 -71.12
N TYR A 43 11.33 -20.79 -71.45
CA TYR A 43 10.64 -21.99 -70.93
C TYR A 43 11.06 -22.23 -69.44
N SER A 44 12.35 -22.09 -69.14
CA SER A 44 12.85 -22.23 -67.74
C SER A 44 12.35 -21.11 -66.83
N LEU A 45 12.24 -19.88 -67.36
CA LEU A 45 11.67 -18.74 -66.64
C LEU A 45 10.16 -18.93 -66.39
N PHE A 46 9.41 -19.46 -67.35
CA PHE A 46 7.99 -19.79 -67.23
C PHE A 46 7.74 -20.88 -66.18
N GLN A 47 8.54 -21.97 -66.17
CA GLN A 47 8.47 -22.99 -65.13
C GLN A 47 8.81 -22.44 -63.73
N THR A 48 9.80 -21.57 -63.66
CA THR A 48 10.19 -20.93 -62.39
C THR A 48 9.09 -20.01 -61.88
N ALA A 49 8.43 -19.25 -62.78
CA ALA A 49 7.32 -18.38 -62.43
C ALA A 49 6.11 -19.18 -61.89
N ILE A 50 5.72 -20.28 -62.57
CA ILE A 50 4.64 -21.17 -62.12
C ILE A 50 4.98 -21.78 -60.75
N MET A 51 6.22 -22.20 -60.55
CA MET A 51 6.67 -22.76 -59.26
C MET A 51 6.68 -21.72 -58.17
N LEU A 52 7.06 -20.46 -58.49
CA LEU A 52 7.04 -19.36 -57.57
C LEU A 52 5.61 -18.94 -57.18
N GLU A 53 4.72 -18.88 -58.18
CA GLU A 53 3.28 -18.61 -57.95
C GLU A 53 2.65 -19.67 -57.02
N GLY A 54 2.93 -20.96 -57.28
CA GLY A 54 2.50 -22.06 -56.42
C GLY A 54 3.00 -21.90 -54.99
N ARG A 55 4.29 -21.56 -54.81
CA ARG A 55 4.87 -21.28 -53.47
C ARG A 55 4.23 -20.08 -52.78
N VAL A 56 4.06 -18.98 -53.51
CA VAL A 56 3.39 -17.78 -52.96
C VAL A 56 1.99 -18.09 -52.50
N ARG A 57 1.21 -18.80 -53.35
CA ARG A 57 -0.16 -19.22 -53.04
C ARG A 57 -0.20 -20.09 -51.77
N THR A 58 0.62 -21.15 -51.71
CA THR A 58 0.68 -22.03 -50.54
C THR A 58 1.08 -21.26 -49.26
N ARG A 59 2.07 -20.36 -49.36
CA ARG A 59 2.48 -19.55 -48.21
C ARG A 59 1.41 -18.55 -47.78
N THR A 60 0.66 -17.98 -48.74
CA THR A 60 -0.47 -17.09 -48.41
C THR A 60 -1.58 -17.85 -47.70
N GLU A 61 -1.92 -19.06 -48.16
CA GLU A 61 -2.92 -19.92 -47.53
C GLU A 61 -2.47 -20.32 -46.08
N GLU A 62 -1.20 -20.72 -45.91
CA GLU A 62 -0.61 -21.03 -44.62
C GLU A 62 -0.67 -19.82 -43.65
N LEU A 63 -0.28 -18.62 -44.12
CA LEU A 63 -0.30 -17.40 -43.34
C LEU A 63 -1.72 -17.01 -42.94
N THR A 64 -2.67 -17.08 -43.85
CA THR A 64 -4.08 -16.80 -43.55
C THR A 64 -4.63 -17.78 -42.51
N GLY A 65 -4.29 -19.06 -42.63
CA GLY A 65 -4.67 -20.08 -41.64
C GLY A 65 -4.05 -19.88 -40.28
N LEU A 66 -2.79 -19.36 -40.19
CA LEU A 66 -2.13 -19.02 -38.96
C LEU A 66 -2.77 -17.77 -38.32
N MET A 67 -3.09 -16.77 -39.13
CA MET A 67 -3.76 -15.54 -38.64
C MET A 67 -5.10 -15.86 -37.99
N HIS A 68 -5.96 -16.65 -38.64
CA HIS A 68 -7.25 -17.05 -38.06
C HIS A 68 -7.10 -17.87 -36.76
N ARG A 69 -6.06 -18.69 -36.67
CA ARG A 69 -5.77 -19.42 -35.41
C ARG A 69 -5.32 -18.45 -34.30
N LEU A 70 -4.48 -17.48 -34.63
CA LEU A 70 -4.00 -16.48 -33.69
C LEU A 70 -5.16 -15.58 -33.19
N GLU A 71 -6.03 -15.13 -34.10
CA GLU A 71 -7.21 -14.34 -33.75
C GLU A 71 -8.12 -15.10 -32.79
N ARG A 72 -8.49 -16.36 -33.09
CA ARG A 72 -9.31 -17.17 -32.19
C ARG A 72 -8.65 -17.42 -30.84
N SER A 73 -7.32 -17.63 -30.85
CA SER A 73 -6.57 -17.80 -29.59
C SER A 73 -6.57 -16.55 -28.76
N ASN A 74 -6.42 -15.37 -29.40
CA ASN A 74 -6.47 -14.08 -28.71
C ASN A 74 -7.87 -13.78 -28.15
N GLU A 75 -8.93 -14.05 -28.90
CA GLU A 75 -10.33 -13.91 -28.46
C GLU A 75 -10.61 -14.82 -27.26
N ALA A 76 -10.20 -16.09 -27.32
CA ALA A 76 -10.36 -17.03 -26.21
C ALA A 76 -9.58 -16.61 -24.98
N LEU A 77 -8.35 -16.10 -25.15
CA LEU A 77 -7.53 -15.58 -24.06
C LEU A 77 -8.16 -14.31 -23.41
N ALA A 78 -8.68 -13.42 -24.24
CA ALA A 78 -9.36 -12.22 -23.75
C ALA A 78 -10.61 -12.56 -22.94
N ALA A 79 -11.45 -13.49 -23.44
CA ALA A 79 -12.63 -13.96 -22.73
C ALA A 79 -12.28 -14.65 -21.40
N ALA A 80 -11.30 -15.56 -21.40
CA ALA A 80 -10.84 -16.23 -20.18
C ALA A 80 -10.27 -15.25 -19.15
N LYS A 81 -9.54 -14.22 -19.61
CA LYS A 81 -9.02 -13.16 -18.75
C LYS A 81 -10.15 -12.35 -18.11
N GLU A 82 -11.15 -11.94 -18.87
CA GLU A 82 -12.30 -11.17 -18.38
C GLU A 82 -13.12 -11.98 -17.35
N GLU A 83 -13.34 -13.26 -17.62
CA GLU A 83 -14.00 -14.16 -16.68
C GLU A 83 -13.22 -14.29 -15.36
N ALA A 84 -11.91 -14.50 -15.44
CA ALA A 84 -11.03 -14.59 -14.28
C ALA A 84 -11.01 -13.28 -13.46
N GLU A 85 -10.94 -12.10 -14.12
CA GLU A 85 -11.00 -10.81 -13.46
C GLU A 85 -12.34 -10.57 -12.77
N THR A 86 -13.45 -10.97 -13.42
CA THR A 86 -14.80 -10.83 -12.87
C THR A 86 -14.98 -11.72 -11.64
N ALA A 87 -14.55 -12.97 -11.73
CA ALA A 87 -14.56 -13.91 -10.60
C ALA A 87 -13.73 -13.38 -9.43
N ASN A 88 -12.54 -12.83 -9.70
CA ASN A 88 -11.66 -12.26 -8.67
C ASN A 88 -12.27 -11.02 -7.99
N ARG A 89 -12.88 -10.11 -8.77
CA ARG A 89 -13.61 -8.95 -8.21
C ARG A 89 -14.80 -9.37 -7.35
N SER A 90 -15.55 -10.39 -7.77
CA SER A 90 -16.67 -10.94 -7.00
C SER A 90 -16.20 -11.55 -5.69
N LYS A 91 -15.12 -12.35 -5.71
CA LYS A 91 -14.47 -12.90 -4.52
C LYS A 91 -14.05 -11.81 -3.54
N THR A 92 -13.43 -10.72 -4.03
CA THR A 92 -12.98 -9.61 -3.19
C THR A 92 -14.14 -8.86 -2.55
N ARG A 93 -15.22 -8.59 -3.31
CA ARG A 93 -16.43 -7.96 -2.76
C ARG A 93 -17.10 -8.83 -1.70
N PHE A 94 -17.20 -10.13 -1.94
CA PHE A 94 -17.75 -11.08 -0.97
C PHE A 94 -16.93 -11.09 0.32
N LEU A 95 -15.59 -11.17 0.22
CA LEU A 95 -14.71 -11.15 1.37
C LEU A 95 -14.75 -9.80 2.12
N ALA A 96 -14.94 -8.68 1.43
CA ALA A 96 -15.08 -7.38 2.06
C ALA A 96 -16.39 -7.28 2.88
N ALA A 97 -17.52 -7.73 2.32
CA ALA A 97 -18.80 -7.78 3.01
C ALA A 97 -18.76 -8.74 4.22
N ALA A 98 -18.30 -9.97 4.00
CA ALA A 98 -18.20 -10.97 5.08
C ALA A 98 -17.26 -10.51 6.21
N SER A 99 -16.17 -9.82 5.88
CA SER A 99 -15.24 -9.31 6.89
C SER A 99 -15.84 -8.18 7.72
N HIS A 100 -16.61 -7.29 7.12
CA HIS A 100 -17.37 -6.27 7.86
C HIS A 100 -18.31 -6.93 8.87
N ASP A 101 -19.07 -7.95 8.41
CA ASP A 101 -20.03 -8.66 9.24
C ASP A 101 -19.38 -9.50 10.35
N LEU A 102 -18.14 -9.97 10.12
CA LEU A 102 -17.36 -10.66 11.14
C LEU A 102 -16.68 -9.69 12.13
N LEU A 103 -16.24 -8.52 11.67
CA LEU A 103 -15.61 -7.52 12.54
C LEU A 103 -16.58 -6.88 13.52
N GLN A 104 -17.86 -6.73 13.14
CA GLN A 104 -18.87 -6.15 14.03
C GLN A 104 -19.03 -6.93 15.35
N PRO A 105 -19.30 -8.26 15.36
CA PRO A 105 -19.43 -9.01 16.62
C PRO A 105 -18.10 -9.12 17.38
N VAL A 106 -16.96 -9.14 16.70
CA VAL A 106 -15.64 -9.12 17.36
C VAL A 106 -15.43 -7.80 18.10
N ASN A 107 -15.76 -6.67 17.49
CA ASN A 107 -15.70 -5.36 18.14
C ASN A 107 -16.67 -5.25 19.31
N ALA A 108 -17.91 -5.75 19.17
CA ALA A 108 -18.88 -5.78 20.27
C ALA A 108 -18.36 -6.63 21.46
N ALA A 109 -17.78 -7.80 21.18
CA ALA A 109 -17.20 -8.64 22.22
C ALA A 109 -16.00 -7.95 22.91
N ARG A 110 -15.15 -7.24 22.14
CA ARG A 110 -14.00 -6.48 22.68
C ARG A 110 -14.47 -5.33 23.58
N LEU A 111 -15.47 -4.57 23.16
CA LEU A 111 -16.09 -3.53 23.98
C LEU A 111 -16.67 -4.10 25.27
N SER A 112 -17.32 -5.28 25.20
CA SER A 112 -17.86 -5.95 26.40
C SER A 112 -16.74 -6.40 27.36
N ILE A 113 -15.58 -6.81 26.85
CA ILE A 113 -14.43 -7.18 27.67
C ILE A 113 -13.76 -5.94 28.27
N SER A 114 -13.62 -4.86 27.51
CA SER A 114 -13.01 -3.63 28.04
C SER A 114 -13.81 -3.02 29.19
N THR A 115 -15.15 -3.22 29.24
CA THR A 115 -15.95 -2.79 30.40
C THR A 115 -15.65 -3.61 31.67
N LEU A 116 -15.03 -4.80 31.54
CA LEU A 116 -14.61 -5.59 32.70
C LEU A 116 -13.36 -5.00 33.38
N ASP A 117 -12.55 -4.25 32.67
CA ASP A 117 -11.32 -3.62 33.24
C ASP A 117 -11.67 -2.55 34.28
N ASP A 118 -12.87 -1.95 34.18
CA ASP A 118 -13.39 -0.95 35.13
C ASP A 118 -14.00 -1.59 36.38
N LEU A 119 -14.15 -2.91 36.40
CA LEU A 119 -14.71 -3.63 37.53
C LEU A 119 -13.63 -4.20 38.46
N PRO A 120 -13.90 -4.32 39.76
CA PRO A 120 -12.97 -4.94 40.73
C PRO A 120 -12.99 -6.47 40.54
N LEU A 121 -12.27 -6.97 39.50
CA LEU A 121 -12.20 -8.40 39.21
C LEU A 121 -11.13 -9.11 40.05
N PRO A 122 -11.39 -10.37 40.47
CA PRO A 122 -10.36 -11.27 40.99
C PRO A 122 -9.20 -11.43 40.01
N PRO A 123 -7.95 -11.66 40.50
CA PRO A 123 -6.77 -11.81 39.63
C PRO A 123 -6.91 -12.88 38.53
N GLU A 124 -7.60 -13.99 38.86
CA GLU A 124 -7.88 -15.07 37.89
C GLU A 124 -8.82 -14.62 36.78
N ALA A 125 -9.89 -13.90 37.11
CA ALA A 125 -10.85 -13.37 36.13
C ALA A 125 -10.18 -12.34 35.19
N ARG A 126 -9.32 -11.46 35.73
CA ARG A 126 -8.53 -10.50 34.96
C ARG A 126 -7.58 -11.21 33.99
N THR A 127 -6.96 -12.32 34.41
CA THR A 127 -6.09 -13.13 33.56
C THR A 127 -6.87 -13.79 32.42
N ILE A 128 -8.11 -14.23 32.68
CA ILE A 128 -8.99 -14.82 31.69
C ILE A 128 -9.45 -13.75 30.69
N ALA A 129 -9.91 -12.59 31.17
CA ALA A 129 -10.32 -11.46 30.33
C ALA A 129 -9.20 -11.04 29.37
N GLY A 130 -7.98 -10.87 29.85
CA GLY A 130 -6.82 -10.56 29.03
C GLY A 130 -6.44 -11.67 28.02
N ARG A 131 -6.76 -12.95 28.29
CA ARG A 131 -6.61 -14.02 27.29
C ARG A 131 -7.67 -13.92 26.19
N VAL A 132 -8.91 -13.62 26.55
CA VAL A 132 -10.01 -13.48 25.58
C VAL A 132 -9.77 -12.26 24.71
N GLU A 133 -9.36 -11.12 25.29
CA GLU A 133 -9.03 -9.89 24.54
C GLU A 133 -7.93 -10.16 23.50
N ARG A 134 -6.84 -10.84 23.88
CA ARG A 134 -5.79 -11.25 22.95
C ARG A 134 -6.30 -12.18 21.86
N GLY A 135 -7.21 -13.08 22.17
CA GLY A 135 -7.87 -13.94 21.18
C GLY A 135 -8.68 -13.15 20.17
N LEU A 136 -9.49 -12.18 20.63
CA LEU A 136 -10.28 -11.32 19.78
C LEU A 136 -9.38 -10.43 18.89
N GLN A 137 -8.30 -9.87 19.43
CA GLN A 137 -7.33 -9.11 18.65
C GLN A 137 -6.70 -9.97 17.55
N THR A 138 -6.37 -11.21 17.84
CA THR A 138 -5.83 -12.16 16.86
C THR A 138 -6.83 -12.42 15.72
N ILE A 139 -8.13 -12.56 16.04
CA ILE A 139 -9.19 -12.74 15.04
C ILE A 139 -9.35 -11.49 14.17
N GLU A 140 -9.35 -10.32 14.79
CA GLU A 140 -9.41 -9.02 14.07
C GLU A 140 -8.25 -8.87 13.08
N ASP A 141 -7.03 -9.16 13.52
CA ASP A 141 -5.82 -9.08 12.70
C ASP A 141 -5.85 -10.10 11.55
N LEU A 142 -6.41 -11.30 11.79
CA LEU A 142 -6.65 -12.30 10.74
C LEU A 142 -7.56 -11.80 9.65
N ILE A 143 -8.73 -11.27 10.04
CA ILE A 143 -9.74 -10.80 9.10
C ILE A 143 -9.18 -9.64 8.27
N LYS A 144 -8.53 -8.66 8.90
CA LYS A 144 -7.86 -7.55 8.22
C LYS A 144 -6.81 -8.04 7.23
N THR A 145 -6.00 -8.98 7.66
CA THR A 145 -4.94 -9.60 6.85
C THR A 145 -5.52 -10.29 5.60
N LEU A 146 -6.60 -11.06 5.76
CA LEU A 146 -7.25 -11.76 4.66
C LEU A 146 -7.86 -10.79 3.64
N LEU A 147 -8.46 -9.69 4.14
CA LEU A 147 -8.96 -8.60 3.30
C LEU A 147 -7.85 -7.95 2.46
N ASP A 148 -6.71 -7.67 3.09
CA ASP A 148 -5.60 -7.04 2.40
C ASP A 148 -5.01 -7.94 1.32
N ILE A 149 -4.87 -9.25 1.60
CA ILE A 149 -4.48 -10.27 0.61
C ILE A 149 -5.45 -10.21 -0.57
N SER A 150 -6.75 -10.26 -0.29
CA SER A 150 -7.78 -10.25 -1.34
C SER A 150 -7.77 -8.99 -2.20
N LYS A 151 -7.55 -7.81 -1.59
CA LYS A 151 -7.45 -6.53 -2.31
C LYS A 151 -6.18 -6.44 -3.17
N LEU A 152 -5.05 -6.97 -2.67
CA LEU A 152 -3.80 -7.02 -3.40
C LEU A 152 -3.90 -7.97 -4.60
N ASP A 153 -4.45 -9.19 -4.41
CA ASP A 153 -4.64 -10.19 -5.45
C ASP A 153 -5.61 -9.72 -6.56
N ALA A 154 -6.59 -8.90 -6.20
CA ALA A 154 -7.52 -8.31 -7.16
C ALA A 154 -6.94 -7.08 -7.89
N GLY A 155 -5.72 -6.64 -7.58
CA GLY A 155 -5.12 -5.45 -8.17
C GLY A 155 -5.89 -4.14 -7.87
N ILE A 156 -6.72 -4.14 -6.81
CA ILE A 156 -7.50 -2.96 -6.41
C ILE A 156 -6.60 -1.93 -5.73
N VAL A 157 -5.56 -2.39 -5.04
CA VAL A 157 -4.60 -1.52 -4.39
C VAL A 157 -3.75 -0.85 -5.46
N ARG A 158 -3.86 0.47 -5.57
CA ARG A 158 -3.02 1.30 -6.44
C ARG A 158 -1.98 1.99 -5.58
N PRO A 159 -0.69 1.57 -5.63
CA PRO A 159 0.36 2.21 -4.85
C PRO A 159 0.48 3.70 -5.18
N GLN A 160 0.62 4.53 -4.16
CA GLN A 160 0.92 5.96 -4.30
C GLN A 160 2.42 6.15 -4.13
N LEU A 161 3.14 6.11 -5.26
CA LEU A 161 4.59 6.25 -5.26
C LEU A 161 5.00 7.69 -4.98
N GLN A 162 5.81 7.90 -3.94
CA GLN A 162 6.33 9.21 -3.55
C GLN A 162 7.76 9.05 -3.00
N PRO A 163 8.53 10.15 -2.92
CA PRO A 163 9.83 10.15 -2.25
C PRO A 163 9.66 9.82 -0.76
N VAL A 164 10.38 8.80 -0.27
CA VAL A 164 10.37 8.34 1.12
C VAL A 164 11.78 8.45 1.69
N PHE A 165 11.95 9.20 2.77
CA PHE A 165 13.20 9.29 3.50
C PHE A 165 13.35 8.09 4.44
N LEU A 166 14.24 7.17 4.10
CA LEU A 166 14.39 5.90 4.82
C LEU A 166 14.87 6.04 6.27
N PRO A 167 15.77 6.98 6.64
CA PRO A 167 16.20 7.12 8.03
C PRO A 167 15.04 7.34 8.99
N ASP A 168 14.10 8.23 8.65
CA ASP A 168 12.94 8.53 9.50
C ASP A 168 12.00 7.33 9.61
N LEU A 169 11.66 6.71 8.48
CA LEU A 169 10.79 5.53 8.45
C LEU A 169 11.37 4.38 9.30
N LEU A 170 12.66 4.08 9.13
CA LEU A 170 13.29 2.97 9.84
C LEU A 170 13.52 3.27 11.32
N ALA A 171 13.80 4.54 11.68
CA ALA A 171 13.94 4.96 13.06
C ALA A 171 12.59 4.91 13.82
N GLU A 172 11.50 5.38 13.21
CA GLU A 172 10.14 5.31 13.77
C GLU A 172 9.74 3.86 14.02
N LEU A 173 9.95 2.99 13.02
CA LEU A 173 9.65 1.56 13.14
C LEU A 173 10.48 0.90 14.23
N ALA A 174 11.77 1.15 14.26
CA ALA A 174 12.63 0.60 15.31
C ALA A 174 12.21 1.09 16.71
N GLY A 175 11.84 2.36 16.84
CA GLY A 175 11.30 2.93 18.09
C GLY A 175 10.05 2.17 18.56
N SER A 176 9.12 1.88 17.66
CA SER A 176 7.89 1.15 17.96
C SER A 176 8.13 -0.31 18.39
N PHE A 177 9.14 -0.98 17.81
CA PHE A 177 9.45 -2.39 18.11
C PHE A 177 10.49 -2.57 19.23
N LYS A 178 11.22 -1.54 19.62
CA LYS A 178 12.25 -1.59 20.65
C LYS A 178 11.76 -2.16 21.99
N PRO A 179 10.59 -1.76 22.54
CA PRO A 179 10.08 -2.33 23.81
C PRO A 179 9.79 -3.83 23.69
N PHE A 180 9.37 -4.30 22.52
CA PHE A 180 9.10 -5.73 22.30
C PHE A 180 10.39 -6.55 22.22
N ALA A 181 11.42 -6.02 21.55
CA ALA A 181 12.75 -6.63 21.49
C ALA A 181 13.39 -6.70 22.89
N GLU A 182 13.36 -5.58 23.62
CA GLU A 182 13.94 -5.48 25.00
C GLU A 182 13.30 -6.46 25.98
N ARG A 183 11.97 -6.64 25.91
CA ARG A 183 11.27 -7.65 26.73
C ARG A 183 11.77 -9.09 26.51
N LYS A 184 12.25 -9.38 25.29
CA LYS A 184 12.89 -10.66 24.95
C LYS A 184 14.41 -10.67 25.15
N GLY A 185 15.02 -9.59 25.64
CA GLY A 185 16.46 -9.45 25.76
C GLY A 185 17.20 -9.37 24.43
N LEU A 186 16.52 -8.95 23.35
CA LEU A 186 17.10 -8.85 22.02
C LEU A 186 17.59 -7.42 21.74
N ARG A 187 18.71 -7.30 21.02
CA ARG A 187 19.20 -6.02 20.53
C ARG A 187 18.54 -5.68 19.19
N LEU A 188 17.97 -4.49 19.06
CA LEU A 188 17.45 -3.96 17.80
C LEU A 188 18.31 -2.76 17.39
N ALA A 189 18.94 -2.83 16.22
CA ALA A 189 19.82 -1.78 15.69
C ALA A 189 19.37 -1.33 14.30
N VAL A 190 19.47 -0.02 14.06
CA VAL A 190 19.22 0.58 12.73
C VAL A 190 20.54 1.10 12.15
N ARG A 191 20.78 0.82 10.88
CA ARG A 191 21.93 1.32 10.10
C ARG A 191 21.41 1.83 8.76
N CYS A 192 21.09 3.10 8.69
CA CYS A 192 20.57 3.74 7.49
C CYS A 192 21.33 5.04 7.22
N PRO A 193 22.06 5.16 6.12
CA PRO A 193 22.56 6.46 5.65
C PRO A 193 21.39 7.29 5.10
N ASP A 194 21.62 8.57 4.85
CA ASP A 194 20.63 9.50 4.30
C ASP A 194 20.26 9.09 2.86
N LEU A 195 19.22 8.29 2.74
CA LEU A 195 18.74 7.73 1.48
C LEU A 195 17.25 8.04 1.30
N THR A 196 16.91 8.54 0.12
CA THR A 196 15.52 8.73 -0.31
C THR A 196 15.21 7.75 -1.43
N VAL A 197 14.08 7.05 -1.31
CA VAL A 197 13.60 6.06 -2.28
C VAL A 197 12.24 6.45 -2.81
N THR A 198 11.87 5.95 -3.99
CA THR A 198 10.51 6.10 -4.51
C THR A 198 9.69 4.87 -4.13
N SER A 199 8.67 5.05 -3.27
CA SER A 199 7.80 3.95 -2.83
C SER A 199 6.47 4.49 -2.29
N ASP A 200 5.56 3.60 -1.95
CA ASP A 200 4.38 3.90 -1.15
C ASP A 200 4.72 3.75 0.33
N VAL A 201 4.60 4.84 1.10
CA VAL A 201 4.98 4.88 2.52
C VAL A 201 4.25 3.83 3.34
N MET A 202 2.93 3.69 3.13
CA MET A 202 2.08 2.80 3.92
C MET A 202 2.42 1.33 3.65
N LEU A 203 2.57 0.97 2.37
CA LEU A 203 2.93 -0.40 1.99
C LEU A 203 4.35 -0.75 2.42
N LEU A 204 5.31 0.17 2.22
CA LEU A 204 6.69 -0.03 2.64
C LEU A 204 6.80 -0.18 4.17
N GLN A 205 6.13 0.69 4.93
CA GLN A 205 6.06 0.59 6.38
C GLN A 205 5.52 -0.77 6.82
N ARG A 206 4.45 -1.23 6.19
CA ARG A 206 3.82 -2.51 6.52
C ARG A 206 4.69 -3.71 6.17
N ILE A 207 5.43 -3.66 5.05
CA ILE A 207 6.44 -4.67 4.70
C ILE A 207 7.48 -4.78 5.82
N VAL A 208 8.09 -3.65 6.19
CA VAL A 208 9.16 -3.64 7.20
C VAL A 208 8.63 -4.06 8.57
N GLN A 209 7.42 -3.62 8.97
CA GLN A 209 6.75 -4.06 10.22
C GLN A 209 6.59 -5.57 10.28
N ASN A 210 6.08 -6.19 9.22
CA ASN A 210 5.94 -7.65 9.16
C ASN A 210 7.28 -8.37 9.27
N LEU A 211 8.31 -7.88 8.59
CA LEU A 211 9.65 -8.45 8.64
C LEU A 211 10.27 -8.34 10.04
N VAL A 212 10.17 -7.17 10.68
CA VAL A 212 10.69 -6.94 12.04
C VAL A 212 9.94 -7.76 13.08
N SER A 213 8.62 -7.82 12.99
CA SER A 213 7.77 -8.64 13.86
C SER A 213 8.16 -10.12 13.78
N ASN A 214 8.36 -10.64 12.56
CA ASN A 214 8.85 -12.01 12.36
C ASN A 214 10.26 -12.21 12.95
N ALA A 215 11.18 -11.27 12.70
CA ALA A 215 12.54 -11.32 13.25
C ALA A 215 12.52 -11.40 14.80
N ILE A 216 11.73 -10.56 15.47
CA ILE A 216 11.57 -10.59 16.93
C ILE A 216 10.95 -11.93 17.39
N ARG A 217 9.95 -12.43 16.66
CA ARG A 217 9.25 -13.67 17.00
C ARG A 217 10.18 -14.87 16.97
N TYR A 218 10.96 -15.02 15.89
CA TYR A 218 11.79 -16.21 15.64
C TYR A 218 13.23 -16.12 16.18
N THR A 219 13.59 -15.01 16.83
CA THR A 219 14.86 -14.86 17.52
C THR A 219 14.68 -15.10 19.02
N GLY A 220 15.38 -16.10 19.55
CA GLY A 220 15.40 -16.40 20.98
C GLY A 220 16.50 -15.66 21.75
N ALA A 221 17.65 -15.41 21.10
CA ALA A 221 18.79 -14.70 21.68
C ALA A 221 19.60 -14.00 20.60
N GLY A 222 20.27 -12.90 20.94
CA GLY A 222 21.07 -12.14 20.01
C GLY A 222 20.43 -10.81 19.59
N GLY A 223 20.10 -10.61 18.29
CA GLY A 223 19.55 -9.34 17.85
C GLY A 223 19.05 -9.28 16.42
N ILE A 224 18.48 -8.14 16.11
CA ILE A 224 17.90 -7.78 14.82
C ILE A 224 18.59 -6.52 14.30
N VAL A 225 18.87 -6.48 13.01
CA VAL A 225 19.44 -5.30 12.35
C VAL A 225 18.57 -4.91 11.17
N LEU A 226 18.11 -3.66 11.18
CA LEU A 226 17.51 -2.97 10.06
C LEU A 226 18.62 -2.19 9.35
N ALA A 227 18.93 -2.51 8.12
CA ALA A 227 19.99 -1.81 7.40
C ALA A 227 19.49 -1.35 6.03
N ALA A 228 19.87 -0.13 5.63
CA ALA A 228 19.71 0.36 4.27
C ALA A 228 21.09 0.69 3.68
N ARG A 229 21.26 0.43 2.38
CA ARG A 229 22.52 0.72 1.66
C ARG A 229 22.27 0.91 0.18
N LEU A 230 23.12 1.71 -0.45
CA LEU A 230 23.17 1.79 -1.90
C LEU A 230 23.63 0.46 -2.50
N ALA A 231 23.04 0.09 -3.62
CA ALA A 231 23.37 -1.10 -4.40
C ALA A 231 23.28 -0.77 -5.91
N ALA A 232 23.82 -1.64 -6.75
CA ALA A 232 23.67 -1.52 -8.19
C ALA A 232 22.17 -1.55 -8.55
N GLY A 233 21.64 -0.43 -9.07
CA GLY A 233 20.25 -0.29 -9.48
C GLY A 233 19.29 0.29 -8.42
N GLY A 234 19.78 0.81 -7.27
CA GLY A 234 18.91 1.46 -6.29
C GLY A 234 19.39 1.34 -4.85
N VAL A 235 18.47 1.17 -3.93
CA VAL A 235 18.70 1.00 -2.50
C VAL A 235 18.24 -0.39 -2.07
N ARG A 236 18.96 -1.02 -1.17
CA ARG A 236 18.57 -2.28 -0.54
C ARG A 236 18.27 -2.04 0.93
N VAL A 237 17.10 -2.47 1.36
CA VAL A 237 16.73 -2.53 2.77
C VAL A 237 16.79 -3.99 3.21
N ASP A 238 17.64 -4.26 4.18
CA ASP A 238 17.86 -5.59 4.76
C ASP A 238 17.25 -5.63 6.18
N VAL A 239 16.45 -6.63 6.46
CA VAL A 239 16.08 -7.04 7.82
C VAL A 239 16.81 -8.33 8.12
N PHE A 240 17.72 -8.29 9.08
CA PHE A 240 18.55 -9.42 9.49
C PHE A 240 18.26 -9.80 10.93
N ASP A 241 18.10 -11.07 11.20
CA ASP A 241 17.96 -11.65 12.53
C ASP A 241 18.99 -12.77 12.80
N THR A 242 19.25 -13.05 14.07
CA THR A 242 20.09 -14.13 14.54
C THR A 242 19.27 -15.32 15.06
N GLY A 243 18.08 -15.53 14.52
CA GLY A 243 17.13 -16.53 14.97
C GLY A 243 17.44 -17.95 14.51
N CYS A 244 16.43 -18.82 14.60
CA CYS A 244 16.56 -20.24 14.26
C CYS A 244 16.91 -20.51 12.79
N GLY A 245 16.68 -19.54 11.89
CA GLY A 245 16.87 -19.70 10.45
C GLY A 245 15.79 -20.60 9.83
N ILE A 246 15.91 -20.81 8.52
CA ILE A 246 14.96 -21.52 7.66
C ILE A 246 15.72 -22.56 6.86
N ALA A 247 15.23 -23.80 6.81
CA ALA A 247 15.79 -24.86 6.00
C ALA A 247 15.70 -24.56 4.50
N ALA A 248 16.61 -25.11 3.71
CA ALA A 248 16.66 -24.80 2.27
C ALA A 248 15.35 -25.17 1.55
N GLU A 249 14.78 -26.28 1.96
CA GLU A 249 13.55 -26.85 1.39
C GLU A 249 12.30 -26.02 1.74
N GLU A 250 12.36 -25.24 2.81
CA GLU A 250 11.25 -24.42 3.30
C GLU A 250 11.28 -22.98 2.79
N ARG A 251 12.39 -22.51 2.17
CA ARG A 251 12.58 -21.09 1.81
C ARG A 251 11.54 -20.53 0.84
N ASP A 252 11.05 -21.33 -0.07
CA ASP A 252 10.00 -20.93 -1.00
C ASP A 252 8.62 -21.07 -0.34
N LEU A 253 8.46 -22.10 0.51
CA LEU A 253 7.22 -22.40 1.21
C LEU A 253 6.86 -21.37 2.29
N VAL A 254 7.85 -20.69 2.91
CA VAL A 254 7.57 -19.66 3.93
C VAL A 254 6.81 -18.44 3.40
N PHE A 255 6.72 -18.29 2.09
CA PHE A 255 5.90 -17.28 1.44
C PHE A 255 4.49 -17.77 1.08
N GLU A 256 4.18 -19.06 1.27
CA GLU A 256 2.84 -19.59 1.10
C GLU A 256 1.95 -19.25 2.30
N GLU A 257 0.65 -19.11 2.03
CA GLU A 257 -0.34 -18.80 3.07
C GLU A 257 -0.44 -19.95 4.07
N PHE A 258 -0.57 -19.61 5.35
CA PHE A 258 -0.71 -20.55 6.47
C PHE A 258 0.46 -21.52 6.64
N PHE A 259 1.54 -21.36 5.87
CA PHE A 259 2.72 -22.20 6.04
C PHE A 259 3.46 -21.84 7.33
N ARG A 260 3.85 -22.88 8.07
CA ARG A 260 4.61 -22.78 9.32
C ARG A 260 5.72 -23.82 9.27
N GLY A 261 6.97 -23.39 9.24
CA GLY A 261 8.13 -24.29 9.22
C GLY A 261 8.13 -25.31 10.38
N GLY A 262 8.64 -26.49 10.09
CA GLY A 262 8.57 -27.65 11.00
C GLY A 262 9.50 -27.61 12.21
N THR A 263 10.41 -26.65 12.33
CA THR A 263 11.35 -26.55 13.47
C THR A 263 10.66 -25.99 14.71
N ARG A 264 9.91 -26.85 15.41
CA ARG A 264 9.38 -26.60 16.76
C ARG A 264 10.52 -26.74 17.79
N THR A 265 11.49 -25.84 17.77
CA THR A 265 12.45 -25.72 18.87
C THR A 265 12.06 -24.50 19.71
N GLY A 266 11.41 -24.80 20.82
CA GLY A 266 11.29 -24.03 22.05
C GLY A 266 11.10 -22.53 21.91
N ALA A 267 9.94 -22.02 22.40
CA ALA A 267 9.68 -20.65 22.81
C ALA A 267 8.98 -19.70 21.82
N ALA A 268 8.14 -20.16 20.92
CA ALA A 268 7.11 -19.28 20.40
C ALA A 268 5.84 -19.47 21.24
N GLU A 269 5.72 -18.76 22.34
CA GLU A 269 4.51 -18.76 23.18
C GLU A 269 3.28 -18.15 22.47
N GLU A 270 3.47 -17.49 21.34
CA GLU A 270 2.37 -16.95 20.53
C GLU A 270 2.37 -17.56 19.13
N PRO A 271 1.32 -18.30 18.76
CA PRO A 271 1.19 -18.88 17.44
C PRO A 271 0.94 -17.80 16.39
N GLY A 272 1.92 -17.57 15.48
CA GLY A 272 1.70 -16.74 14.30
C GLY A 272 0.84 -17.46 13.26
N LEU A 273 0.08 -16.70 12.49
CA LEU A 273 -0.93 -17.18 11.53
C LEU A 273 -0.33 -17.74 10.23
N GLY A 274 0.98 -17.56 9.99
CA GLY A 274 1.61 -17.97 8.73
C GLY A 274 1.25 -17.07 7.54
N LEU A 275 0.77 -15.85 7.76
CA LEU A 275 0.34 -14.94 6.71
C LEU A 275 1.32 -13.76 6.46
N GLY A 276 2.24 -13.51 7.39
CA GLY A 276 3.08 -12.30 7.34
C GLY A 276 3.98 -12.22 6.10
N LEU A 277 4.69 -13.30 5.76
CA LEU A 277 5.60 -13.32 4.60
C LEU A 277 4.85 -13.38 3.27
N SER A 278 3.70 -14.05 3.21
CA SER A 278 2.86 -14.07 2.00
C SER A 278 2.35 -12.68 1.65
N ILE A 279 1.95 -11.88 2.65
CA ILE A 279 1.58 -10.47 2.48
C ILE A 279 2.78 -9.62 2.06
N VAL A 280 3.94 -9.81 2.67
CA VAL A 280 5.17 -9.10 2.29
C VAL A 280 5.47 -9.30 0.81
N ARG A 281 5.39 -10.55 0.31
CA ARG A 281 5.59 -10.87 -1.10
C ARG A 281 4.60 -10.15 -2.01
N ARG A 282 3.31 -10.15 -1.67
CA ARG A 282 2.27 -9.46 -2.45
C ARG A 282 2.42 -7.95 -2.47
N MET A 283 2.71 -7.34 -1.32
CA MET A 283 2.96 -5.89 -1.25
C MET A 283 4.21 -5.51 -2.05
N ALA A 284 5.29 -6.28 -1.94
CA ALA A 284 6.51 -6.05 -2.71
C ALA A 284 6.25 -6.18 -4.22
N GLN A 285 5.44 -7.16 -4.65
CA GLN A 285 5.02 -7.31 -6.04
C GLN A 285 4.14 -6.14 -6.52
N ALA A 286 3.19 -5.70 -5.70
CA ALA A 286 2.34 -4.54 -6.04
C ALA A 286 3.15 -3.24 -6.22
N LEU A 287 4.28 -3.13 -5.52
CA LEU A 287 5.22 -1.99 -5.60
C LEU A 287 6.29 -2.18 -6.69
N ASP A 288 6.35 -3.34 -7.34
CA ASP A 288 7.45 -3.74 -8.23
C ASP A 288 8.83 -3.69 -7.53
N HIS A 289 8.87 -4.08 -6.26
CA HIS A 289 10.06 -4.11 -5.44
C HIS A 289 10.59 -5.54 -5.31
N PRO A 290 11.82 -5.84 -5.80
CA PRO A 290 12.38 -7.18 -5.70
C PRO A 290 12.62 -7.57 -4.24
N LEU A 291 12.12 -8.74 -3.87
CA LEU A 291 12.24 -9.33 -2.54
C LEU A 291 13.10 -10.59 -2.62
N THR A 292 14.10 -10.71 -1.75
CA THR A 292 14.94 -11.90 -1.65
C THR A 292 15.12 -12.34 -0.20
N LEU A 293 15.22 -13.66 0.02
CA LEU A 293 15.40 -14.27 1.33
C LEU A 293 16.66 -15.13 1.31
N ALA A 294 17.53 -14.91 2.29
CA ALA A 294 18.70 -15.74 2.56
C ALA A 294 18.66 -16.19 4.02
N SER A 295 18.70 -17.49 4.26
CA SER A 295 18.61 -18.05 5.61
C SER A 295 19.45 -19.34 5.72
N ARG A 296 19.94 -19.59 6.92
CA ARG A 296 20.60 -20.86 7.28
C ARG A 296 20.12 -21.30 8.64
N PRO A 297 19.73 -22.57 8.81
CA PRO A 297 19.37 -23.11 10.13
C PRO A 297 20.44 -22.82 11.19
N GLY A 298 20.00 -22.28 12.33
CA GLY A 298 20.87 -21.89 13.45
C GLY A 298 21.69 -20.58 13.25
N HIS A 299 21.59 -19.93 12.12
CA HIS A 299 22.38 -18.71 11.79
C HIS A 299 21.52 -17.49 11.46
N GLY A 300 20.19 -17.63 11.59
CA GLY A 300 19.24 -16.55 11.35
C GLY A 300 18.81 -16.38 9.90
N THR A 301 18.06 -15.32 9.67
CA THR A 301 17.45 -14.98 8.37
C THR A 301 17.77 -13.55 7.97
N ARG A 302 17.97 -13.34 6.69
CA ARG A 302 18.04 -12.02 6.07
C ARG A 302 16.99 -11.94 4.97
N VAL A 303 16.12 -10.97 5.08
CA VAL A 303 15.18 -10.59 4.01
C VAL A 303 15.63 -9.25 3.45
N THR A 304 15.76 -9.18 2.15
CA THR A 304 16.23 -8.00 1.43
C THR A 304 15.15 -7.50 0.50
N LEU A 305 14.81 -6.22 0.59
CA LEU A 305 13.90 -5.51 -0.31
C LEU A 305 14.71 -4.52 -1.16
N GLY A 306 14.56 -4.59 -2.48
CA GLY A 306 15.16 -3.64 -3.42
C GLY A 306 14.20 -2.47 -3.65
N LEU A 307 14.71 -1.25 -3.61
CA LEU A 307 13.93 -0.03 -3.76
C LEU A 307 14.58 0.87 -4.81
N PRO A 308 13.81 1.52 -5.69
CA PRO A 308 14.35 2.50 -6.61
C PRO A 308 14.82 3.74 -5.84
N LEU A 309 16.05 4.19 -6.12
CA LEU A 309 16.54 5.45 -5.58
C LEU A 309 15.68 6.58 -6.12
N SER A 310 15.26 7.49 -5.27
CA SER A 310 14.52 8.67 -5.70
C SER A 310 15.47 9.66 -6.40
N PRO A 311 15.14 10.13 -7.62
CA PRO A 311 15.90 11.19 -8.26
C PRO A 311 15.68 12.56 -7.60
N ILE A 312 14.62 12.67 -6.80
CA ILE A 312 14.30 13.87 -6.04
C ILE A 312 14.88 13.64 -4.65
N PRO A 313 15.86 14.45 -4.19
CA PRO A 313 16.20 14.43 -2.76
C PRO A 313 14.89 14.69 -2.01
N ALA A 314 14.65 13.98 -0.91
CA ALA A 314 13.51 14.29 -0.07
C ALA A 314 13.50 15.81 0.10
N ALA A 315 12.45 16.44 -0.41
CA ALA A 315 12.25 17.84 -0.13
C ALA A 315 12.35 17.94 1.40
N ILE A 316 13.40 18.59 1.84
CA ILE A 316 13.86 18.74 3.23
C ILE A 316 12.86 18.16 4.20
N ALA A 317 13.22 17.02 4.82
CA ALA A 317 12.43 16.47 5.91
C ALA A 317 11.95 17.64 6.77
N PRO A 318 10.68 17.68 7.18
CA PRO A 318 10.27 18.70 8.14
C PRO A 318 11.33 18.69 9.24
N PRO A 319 11.84 19.84 9.68
CA PRO A 319 13.02 19.91 10.53
C PRO A 319 12.85 18.89 11.65
N ALA A 320 13.90 18.10 11.89
CA ALA A 320 13.98 17.17 13.02
C ALA A 320 13.36 17.86 14.23
N PRO A 321 12.58 17.16 15.10
CA PRO A 321 11.81 17.79 16.16
C PRO A 321 12.74 18.57 17.11
N GLY A 322 13.17 19.71 16.65
CA GLY A 322 13.74 20.75 17.45
C GLY A 322 12.57 21.42 18.15
N VAL A 323 12.54 21.28 19.49
CA VAL A 323 11.66 21.99 20.44
C VAL A 323 10.25 22.16 19.88
N THR A 324 9.39 21.26 20.25
CA THR A 324 7.99 21.10 19.82
C THR A 324 7.28 22.46 19.81
N ARG A 325 7.01 23.03 18.65
CA ARG A 325 6.17 24.25 18.51
C ARG A 325 4.73 24.03 19.01
N LEU A 326 4.36 22.80 19.36
CA LEU A 326 3.13 22.47 20.06
C LEU A 326 3.13 22.91 21.53
N SER A 327 4.32 23.00 22.17
CA SER A 327 4.40 23.47 23.53
C SER A 327 3.97 24.95 23.63
N GLY A 328 2.83 25.14 24.29
CA GLY A 328 2.21 26.44 24.48
C GLY A 328 1.31 26.94 23.37
N ALA A 329 1.22 26.22 22.20
CA ALA A 329 0.27 26.54 21.15
C ALA A 329 -1.18 26.34 21.63
N HIS A 330 -2.07 27.24 21.21
CA HIS A 330 -3.48 27.18 21.54
C HIS A 330 -4.28 26.49 20.46
N VAL A 331 -4.74 25.27 20.72
CA VAL A 331 -5.57 24.46 19.84
C VAL A 331 -7.04 24.64 20.24
N LEU A 332 -7.88 25.07 19.29
CA LEU A 332 -9.31 25.07 19.47
C LEU A 332 -9.89 23.82 18.78
N ALA A 333 -10.51 22.94 19.55
CA ALA A 333 -11.11 21.72 19.07
C ALA A 333 -12.64 21.80 19.14
N VAL A 334 -13.34 21.41 18.07
CA VAL A 334 -14.80 21.30 18.03
C VAL A 334 -15.18 19.87 17.69
N GLU A 335 -15.81 19.19 18.63
CA GLU A 335 -16.23 17.80 18.55
C GLU A 335 -17.52 17.62 19.33
N ASN A 336 -18.58 17.11 18.68
CA ASN A 336 -19.91 16.97 19.30
C ASN A 336 -19.98 15.79 20.27
N ASP A 337 -19.18 14.73 20.09
CA ASP A 337 -19.08 13.62 21.04
C ASP A 337 -18.17 13.98 22.23
N ALA A 338 -18.73 14.04 23.42
CA ALA A 338 -18.03 14.44 24.63
C ALA A 338 -16.83 13.51 24.95
N THR A 339 -16.96 12.22 24.71
CA THR A 339 -15.91 11.23 24.99
C THR A 339 -14.71 11.42 24.07
N THR A 340 -15.00 11.65 22.79
CA THR A 340 -13.97 11.95 21.78
C THR A 340 -13.30 13.28 22.04
N ALA A 341 -14.08 14.32 22.43
CA ALA A 341 -13.56 15.64 22.78
C ALA A 341 -12.61 15.59 23.98
N ASP A 342 -12.97 14.87 25.05
CA ASP A 342 -12.13 14.67 26.23
C ASP A 342 -10.85 13.89 25.91
N ALA A 343 -10.95 12.84 25.12
CA ALA A 343 -9.79 12.06 24.70
C ALA A 343 -8.82 12.90 23.84
N LEU A 344 -9.35 13.69 22.90
CA LEU A 344 -8.58 14.60 22.07
C LEU A 344 -7.91 15.70 22.93
N ALA A 345 -8.63 16.28 23.85
CA ALA A 345 -8.08 17.30 24.76
C ALA A 345 -6.92 16.75 25.59
N ARG A 346 -7.08 15.58 26.21
CA ARG A 346 -5.98 14.93 26.97
C ARG A 346 -4.78 14.63 26.10
N LEU A 347 -5.00 14.15 24.87
CA LEU A 347 -3.93 13.86 23.93
C LEU A 347 -3.11 15.12 23.58
N LEU A 348 -3.78 16.22 23.27
CA LEU A 348 -3.15 17.50 22.95
C LEU A 348 -2.44 18.12 24.18
N GLN A 349 -3.04 18.02 25.36
CA GLN A 349 -2.42 18.47 26.62
C GLN A 349 -1.16 17.67 26.96
N ASN A 350 -1.12 16.37 26.66
CA ASN A 350 0.09 15.55 26.81
C ASN A 350 1.24 15.99 25.86
N TRP A 351 0.94 16.81 24.87
CA TRP A 351 1.93 17.45 23.99
C TRP A 351 2.22 18.91 24.38
N ASP A 352 1.85 19.31 25.61
CA ASP A 352 2.03 20.64 26.15
C ASP A 352 1.28 21.76 25.41
N ALA A 353 0.23 21.41 24.62
CA ALA A 353 -0.64 22.39 23.98
C ALA A 353 -1.71 22.91 24.95
N ARG A 354 -2.08 24.18 24.81
CA ARG A 354 -3.28 24.74 25.44
C ARG A 354 -4.49 24.36 24.60
N VAL A 355 -5.55 23.82 25.20
CA VAL A 355 -6.69 23.30 24.46
C VAL A 355 -7.97 23.95 24.95
N SER A 356 -8.76 24.46 24.00
CA SER A 356 -10.14 24.88 24.21
C SER A 356 -11.06 23.95 23.41
N THR A 357 -11.99 23.27 24.10
CA THR A 357 -12.93 22.33 23.46
C THR A 357 -14.33 22.91 23.45
N PHE A 358 -15.02 22.76 22.33
CA PHE A 358 -16.40 23.17 22.15
C PHE A 358 -17.18 22.05 21.45
N ARG A 359 -18.50 22.02 21.59
CA ARG A 359 -19.36 21.02 20.97
C ARG A 359 -19.94 21.47 19.63
N ASP A 360 -20.12 22.78 19.50
CA ASP A 360 -20.81 23.41 18.38
C ASP A 360 -20.30 24.83 18.10
N LEU A 361 -20.79 25.43 17.03
CA LEU A 361 -20.48 26.80 16.63
C LEU A 361 -21.02 27.84 17.66
N ALA A 362 -22.14 27.55 18.32
CA ALA A 362 -22.74 28.47 19.28
C ALA A 362 -21.84 28.63 20.51
N GLY A 363 -21.28 27.53 21.01
CA GLY A 363 -20.30 27.55 22.11
C GLY A 363 -19.04 28.31 21.74
N VAL A 364 -18.53 28.15 20.53
CA VAL A 364 -17.37 28.92 20.02
C VAL A 364 -17.71 30.42 20.00
N ARG A 365 -18.86 30.81 19.46
CA ARG A 365 -19.29 32.22 19.39
C ARG A 365 -19.40 32.83 20.79
N ALA A 366 -20.03 32.15 21.72
CA ALA A 366 -20.18 32.61 23.10
C ALA A 366 -18.82 32.80 23.76
N ALA A 367 -17.90 31.88 23.59
CA ALA A 367 -16.55 31.97 24.13
C ALA A 367 -15.75 33.16 23.54
N MET A 368 -15.82 33.36 22.24
CA MET A 368 -15.14 34.46 21.56
C MET A 368 -15.72 35.82 22.00
N GLN A 369 -17.02 35.95 22.19
CA GLN A 369 -17.67 37.12 22.73
C GLN A 369 -17.29 37.41 24.20
N ALA A 370 -17.01 36.34 24.97
CA ALA A 370 -16.54 36.46 26.35
C ALA A 370 -15.01 36.78 26.45
N GLY A 371 -14.32 36.96 25.31
CA GLY A 371 -12.92 37.31 25.29
C GLY A 371 -11.96 36.11 25.39
N ALA A 372 -12.39 34.94 24.94
CA ALA A 372 -11.51 33.79 24.85
C ALA A 372 -10.25 34.09 24.01
N PRO A 373 -9.09 33.53 24.34
CA PRO A 373 -7.85 33.79 23.62
C PRO A 373 -7.94 33.25 22.18
N ARG A 374 -7.29 33.96 21.25
CA ARG A 374 -7.18 33.54 19.86
C ARG A 374 -6.52 32.17 19.76
N PRO A 375 -7.06 31.24 19.01
CA PRO A 375 -6.39 29.98 18.72
C PRO A 375 -5.30 30.15 17.65
N ASP A 376 -4.26 29.32 17.74
CA ASP A 376 -3.19 29.23 16.75
C ASP A 376 -3.56 28.25 15.63
N ILE A 377 -4.38 27.23 15.93
CA ILE A 377 -4.84 26.20 15.01
C ILE A 377 -6.20 25.64 15.42
N LEU A 378 -6.97 25.20 14.43
CA LEU A 378 -8.30 24.60 14.61
C LEU A 378 -8.28 23.11 14.31
N VAL A 379 -8.94 22.30 15.14
CA VAL A 379 -9.23 20.88 14.90
C VAL A 379 -10.75 20.70 14.98
N LEU A 380 -11.38 20.48 13.85
CA LEU A 380 -12.84 20.57 13.71
C LEU A 380 -13.41 19.27 13.18
N ASP A 381 -14.43 18.71 13.85
CA ASP A 381 -15.22 17.63 13.24
C ASP A 381 -16.01 18.19 12.07
N TYR A 382 -16.01 17.46 10.95
CA TYR A 382 -16.78 17.85 9.77
C TYR A 382 -18.30 17.86 10.03
N HIS A 383 -18.81 16.83 10.72
CA HIS A 383 -20.21 16.71 11.06
C HIS A 383 -20.45 17.11 12.52
N LEU A 384 -21.03 18.27 12.72
CA LEU A 384 -21.48 18.74 14.03
C LEU A 384 -23.00 18.54 14.17
N ASP A 385 -23.53 18.74 15.37
CA ASP A 385 -24.97 18.68 15.63
C ASP A 385 -25.72 19.77 14.84
N ASP A 386 -27.01 19.58 14.60
CA ASP A 386 -27.92 20.51 13.90
C ASP A 386 -27.52 20.83 12.44
N ASP A 387 -27.05 19.83 11.68
CA ASP A 387 -26.60 19.99 10.29
C ASP A 387 -25.45 21.01 10.12
N ALA A 388 -24.81 21.44 11.20
CA ALA A 388 -23.68 22.35 11.15
C ALA A 388 -22.40 21.63 10.67
N CYS A 389 -21.61 22.35 9.89
CA CYS A 389 -20.34 21.84 9.38
C CYS A 389 -19.17 22.48 10.14
N GLY A 390 -18.15 21.71 10.48
CA GLY A 390 -16.93 22.26 11.08
C GLY A 390 -16.29 23.39 10.26
N LEU A 391 -16.46 23.39 8.94
CA LEU A 391 -15.98 24.49 8.09
C LEU A 391 -16.70 25.82 8.35
N ASP A 392 -17.92 25.82 8.88
CA ASP A 392 -18.66 27.04 9.26
C ASP A 392 -18.00 27.69 10.49
N VAL A 393 -17.41 26.88 11.39
CA VAL A 393 -16.62 27.37 12.53
C VAL A 393 -15.36 28.04 12.02
N ALA A 394 -14.66 27.44 11.07
CA ALA A 394 -13.47 28.02 10.45
C ALA A 394 -13.79 29.35 9.76
N ALA A 395 -14.86 29.40 8.99
CA ALA A 395 -15.31 30.62 8.29
C ALA A 395 -15.60 31.76 9.30
N TYR A 396 -16.34 31.44 10.38
CA TYR A 396 -16.66 32.41 11.43
C TYR A 396 -15.39 32.98 12.09
N LEU A 397 -14.42 32.12 12.44
CA LEU A 397 -13.20 32.55 13.11
C LEU A 397 -12.28 33.35 12.15
N ASN A 398 -12.21 32.95 10.88
CA ASN A 398 -11.47 33.70 9.84
C ASN A 398 -12.07 35.11 9.64
N ASP A 399 -13.39 35.22 9.60
CA ASP A 399 -14.07 36.52 9.52
C ASP A 399 -13.81 37.38 10.77
N LEU A 400 -13.82 36.76 11.95
CA LEU A 400 -13.59 37.46 13.22
C LEU A 400 -12.16 38.02 13.32
N TYR A 401 -11.16 37.28 12.86
CA TYR A 401 -9.74 37.66 12.97
C TYR A 401 -9.18 38.35 11.71
N GLY A 402 -9.92 38.31 10.60
CA GLY A 402 -9.51 38.94 9.33
C GLY A 402 -8.37 38.21 8.61
N GLU A 403 -8.05 36.99 9.03
CA GLU A 403 -7.02 36.14 8.44
C GLU A 403 -7.40 34.66 8.51
N ALA A 404 -6.86 33.85 7.59
CA ALA A 404 -7.09 32.40 7.56
C ALA A 404 -6.27 31.72 8.67
N LEU A 405 -6.96 31.04 9.58
CA LEU A 405 -6.33 30.18 10.59
C LEU A 405 -6.02 28.81 9.97
N PRO A 406 -4.95 28.16 10.42
CA PRO A 406 -4.70 26.77 10.06
C PRO A 406 -5.83 25.86 10.55
N VAL A 407 -6.37 24.98 9.68
CA VAL A 407 -7.53 24.13 9.99
C VAL A 407 -7.23 22.67 9.66
N ILE A 408 -7.44 21.79 10.63
CA ILE A 408 -7.51 20.34 10.44
C ILE A 408 -8.97 19.94 10.59
N VAL A 409 -9.55 19.32 9.56
CA VAL A 409 -10.91 18.77 9.60
C VAL A 409 -10.85 17.28 9.84
N THR A 410 -11.55 16.79 10.86
CA THR A 410 -11.66 15.36 11.15
C THR A 410 -12.99 14.82 10.63
N THR A 411 -13.00 13.62 10.01
CA THR A 411 -14.24 13.01 9.51
C THR A 411 -14.15 11.51 9.43
N ALA A 412 -15.30 10.84 9.65
CA ALA A 412 -15.50 9.43 9.34
C ALA A 412 -16.06 9.21 7.91
N ASP A 413 -16.49 10.28 7.24
CA ASP A 413 -17.03 10.22 5.88
C ASP A 413 -15.92 10.07 4.85
N HIS A 414 -16.04 9.07 3.99
CA HIS A 414 -15.10 8.74 2.92
C HIS A 414 -15.58 9.22 1.53
N SER A 415 -16.61 10.06 1.48
CA SER A 415 -17.14 10.55 0.20
C SER A 415 -16.18 11.53 -0.49
N ARG A 416 -16.13 11.45 -1.81
CA ARG A 416 -15.35 12.40 -2.63
C ARG A 416 -15.88 13.83 -2.52
N GLU A 417 -17.14 14.00 -2.14
CA GLU A 417 -17.77 15.29 -1.98
C GLU A 417 -17.17 16.04 -0.78
N VAL A 418 -17.05 15.36 0.37
CA VAL A 418 -16.42 15.91 1.58
C VAL A 418 -14.93 16.23 1.31
N GLU A 419 -14.19 15.32 0.68
CA GLU A 419 -12.79 15.58 0.31
C GLU A 419 -12.65 16.85 -0.55
N ALA A 420 -13.49 16.97 -1.58
CA ALA A 420 -13.43 18.14 -2.48
C ALA A 420 -13.86 19.44 -1.78
N LYS A 421 -14.76 19.36 -0.78
CA LYS A 421 -15.22 20.55 -0.03
C LYS A 421 -14.14 21.01 0.95
N VAL A 422 -13.48 20.09 1.67
CA VAL A 422 -12.36 20.39 2.56
C VAL A 422 -11.15 20.91 1.78
N ALA A 423 -10.79 20.28 0.67
CA ALA A 423 -9.67 20.75 -0.16
C ALA A 423 -9.90 22.18 -0.71
N ARG A 424 -11.14 22.53 -1.07
CA ARG A 424 -11.48 23.89 -1.51
C ARG A 424 -11.41 24.94 -0.41
N SER A 425 -11.58 24.56 0.84
CA SER A 425 -11.45 25.48 1.98
C SER A 425 -10.00 25.72 2.41
N GLY A 426 -9.03 25.00 1.83
CA GLY A 426 -7.62 25.08 2.23
C GLY A 426 -7.32 24.37 3.56
N ALA A 427 -8.24 23.58 4.09
CA ALA A 427 -8.06 22.82 5.31
C ALA A 427 -7.42 21.45 5.02
N GLU A 428 -6.66 20.93 5.99
CA GLU A 428 -6.12 19.57 5.95
C GLU A 428 -7.14 18.57 6.45
N LEU A 429 -7.27 17.44 5.75
CA LEU A 429 -8.23 16.38 6.09
C LEU A 429 -7.58 15.26 6.90
N LEU A 430 -8.13 14.97 8.08
CA LEU A 430 -7.72 13.85 8.92
C LEU A 430 -8.89 12.87 9.10
N ARG A 431 -8.70 11.62 8.72
CA ARG A 431 -9.76 10.60 8.79
C ARG A 431 -9.86 9.98 10.18
N LYS A 432 -11.10 9.83 10.68
CA LYS A 432 -11.39 9.05 11.90
C LYS A 432 -11.28 7.54 11.60
N PRO A 433 -10.67 6.71 12.49
CA PRO A 433 -10.19 7.05 13.82
C PRO A 433 -8.89 7.84 13.78
N ILE A 434 -8.82 8.91 14.59
CA ILE A 434 -7.65 9.81 14.65
C ILE A 434 -6.43 9.04 15.17
N LYS A 435 -5.39 8.99 14.36
CA LYS A 435 -4.09 8.42 14.78
C LYS A 435 -3.25 9.52 15.43
N PRO A 436 -2.83 9.36 16.71
CA PRO A 436 -2.09 10.39 17.43
C PRO A 436 -0.85 10.90 16.69
N ALA A 437 -0.07 10.01 16.10
CA ALA A 437 1.13 10.37 15.34
C ALA A 437 0.82 11.24 14.12
N GLN A 438 -0.27 10.95 13.39
CA GLN A 438 -0.68 11.70 12.22
C GLN A 438 -1.20 13.08 12.59
N LEU A 439 -2.02 13.19 13.65
CA LEU A 439 -2.49 14.46 14.16
C LEU A 439 -1.31 15.34 14.62
N ARG A 440 -0.35 14.75 15.35
CA ARG A 440 0.84 15.47 15.83
C ARG A 440 1.69 16.00 14.67
N ALA A 441 1.90 15.21 13.64
CA ALA A 441 2.64 15.60 12.45
C ALA A 441 1.96 16.76 11.73
N LEU A 442 0.65 16.72 11.52
CA LEU A 442 -0.12 17.81 10.90
C LEU A 442 -0.08 19.09 11.74
N LEU A 443 -0.32 19.00 13.05
CA LEU A 443 -0.26 20.14 13.95
C LEU A 443 1.14 20.79 13.93
N THR A 444 2.20 19.98 13.97
CA THR A 444 3.58 20.48 13.91
C THR A 444 3.89 21.16 12.58
N TYR A 445 3.41 20.58 11.47
CA TYR A 445 3.60 21.13 10.13
C TYR A 445 2.87 22.48 9.96
N MET A 446 1.62 22.56 10.41
CA MET A 446 0.78 23.76 10.22
C MET A 446 1.13 24.91 11.16
N LEU A 447 1.81 24.63 12.28
CA LEU A 447 2.31 25.63 13.23
C LEU A 447 3.76 26.03 12.96
N ALA A 448 4.41 25.42 11.96
CA ALA A 448 5.78 25.71 11.56
C ALA A 448 5.88 26.93 10.67
#